data_18cb0c2f9ba8abad179590f6a81a406c
#
_entry.id   18cb0c2f9ba8abad179590f6a81a406c
#
_cell.length_a   1.000
_cell.length_b   1.000
_cell.length_c   1.000
_cell.angle_alpha   90.00
_cell.angle_beta   90.00
_cell.angle_gamma   90.00
#
_symmetry.space_group_name_H-M   'P 1'
#
loop_
_entity.id
_entity.type
_entity.pdbx_description
1 polymer ?
#
loop_
_entity_poly.entity_id
_entity_poly.type
_entity_poly.pdbx_seq_one_letter_code
_entity_poly.pdbx_strand_id
1 'polypeptide(L)'
;FASFFDIIRNNLKVSDRQKVHFELGRSLVGQCGSLHTRVLYIKQGVTKQFAIVDAGMTDLLRPALYEAEHVIIKKDVLPGEEKEQYDIVGPICESSDVFRRDYSIERLKRGDELIIQSVGAYGQVMVSEYNLRSRPRAQYKQTVSSFDFPYYEQLIVN
;
A
#
# COMPACT_ATOMS: atom_id res chain seq x y z
N PHE A 1 12.48 -2.78 16.27
CA PHE A 1 13.47 -1.68 16.43
C PHE A 1 14.65 -2.06 17.32
N ALA A 2 14.46 -2.86 18.40
CA ALA A 2 15.53 -3.17 19.36
C ALA A 2 16.80 -3.71 18.66
N SER A 3 16.68 -4.74 17.84
CA SER A 3 17.81 -5.33 17.09
C SER A 3 18.55 -4.33 16.18
N PHE A 4 17.82 -3.37 15.62
CA PHE A 4 18.39 -2.32 14.78
C PHE A 4 19.25 -1.35 15.61
N PHE A 5 18.76 -0.95 16.79
CA PHE A 5 19.52 -0.11 17.70
C PHE A 5 20.73 -0.82 18.31
N ASP A 6 20.64 -2.14 18.52
CA ASP A 6 21.79 -2.94 18.99
C ASP A 6 22.90 -3.01 17.94
N ILE A 7 22.55 -3.16 16.65
CA ILE A 7 23.52 -3.10 15.56
C ILE A 7 24.22 -1.74 15.54
N ILE A 8 23.48 -0.65 15.66
CA ILE A 8 24.06 0.71 15.68
C ILE A 8 24.96 0.88 16.88
N ARG A 9 24.51 0.51 18.08
CA ARG A 9 25.28 0.63 19.32
C ARG A 9 26.59 -0.15 19.25
N ASN A 10 26.57 -1.33 18.65
CA ASN A 10 27.75 -2.18 18.57
C ASN A 10 28.76 -1.75 17.50
N ASN A 11 28.30 -1.04 16.47
CA ASN A 11 29.16 -0.67 15.33
C ASN A 11 29.51 0.83 15.26
N LEU A 12 28.74 1.70 15.90
CA LEU A 12 28.98 3.14 15.89
C LEU A 12 29.71 3.57 17.16
N LYS A 13 30.96 4.04 16.98
CA LYS A 13 31.73 4.67 18.06
C LYS A 13 31.48 6.18 18.05
N VAL A 14 30.87 6.68 19.10
CA VAL A 14 30.61 8.11 19.29
C VAL A 14 31.43 8.60 20.50
N SER A 15 31.95 9.83 20.40
CA SER A 15 32.60 10.52 21.54
C SER A 15 31.54 11.20 22.42
N ASP A 16 31.90 11.55 23.63
CA ASP A 16 31.01 12.25 24.58
C ASP A 16 30.45 13.58 24.06
N ARG A 17 31.08 14.15 23.03
CA ARG A 17 30.65 15.41 22.39
C ARG A 17 29.69 15.21 21.24
N GLN A 18 29.45 13.98 20.82
CA GLN A 18 28.56 13.62 19.68
C GLN A 18 27.25 13.08 20.20
N LYS A 19 26.18 13.39 19.47
CA LYS A 19 24.84 12.84 19.69
C LYS A 19 24.37 12.14 18.41
N VAL A 20 23.71 11.02 18.58
CA VAL A 20 23.09 10.29 17.45
C VAL A 20 21.60 10.62 17.45
N HIS A 21 21.11 11.13 16.34
CA HIS A 21 19.70 11.43 16.11
C HIS A 21 19.16 10.49 15.06
N PHE A 22 17.91 10.06 15.21
CA PHE A 22 17.20 9.21 14.26
C PHE A 22 15.94 9.91 13.77
N GLU A 23 15.77 9.95 12.47
CA GLU A 23 14.56 10.44 11.82
C GLU A 23 13.82 9.25 11.23
N LEU A 24 13.00 8.61 12.04
CA LEU A 24 12.20 7.45 11.62
C LEU A 24 11.03 7.96 10.79
N GLY A 25 10.99 7.51 9.55
CA GLY A 25 9.95 7.91 8.58
C GLY A 25 8.85 6.85 8.43
N ARG A 26 8.80 6.20 7.26
CA ARG A 26 7.77 5.24 6.87
C ARG A 26 7.57 4.10 7.87
N SER A 27 8.60 3.66 8.54
CA SER A 27 8.53 2.58 9.53
C SER A 27 7.58 2.85 10.70
N LEU A 28 7.31 4.12 11.02
CA LEU A 28 6.38 4.51 12.08
C LEU A 28 4.92 4.52 11.61
N VAL A 29 4.66 5.06 10.42
CA VAL A 29 3.29 5.35 9.98
C VAL A 29 2.86 4.58 8.71
N GLY A 30 3.74 3.82 8.10
CA GLY A 30 3.42 3.05 6.89
C GLY A 30 2.25 2.10 7.10
N GLN A 31 2.19 1.43 8.23
CA GLN A 31 1.17 0.43 8.53
C GLN A 31 -0.18 1.01 8.97
N CYS A 32 -0.27 2.31 9.24
CA CYS A 32 -1.52 2.93 9.71
C CYS A 32 -2.54 3.19 8.58
N GLY A 33 -2.14 3.03 7.31
CA GLY A 33 -3.00 3.27 6.16
C GLY A 33 -3.14 2.06 5.25
N SER A 34 -4.31 1.96 4.62
CA SER A 34 -4.62 1.00 3.55
C SER A 34 -5.30 1.69 2.39
N LEU A 35 -5.04 1.22 1.17
CA LEU A 35 -5.76 1.63 -0.04
C LEU A 35 -6.80 0.56 -0.36
N HIS A 36 -8.06 0.95 -0.39
CA HIS A 36 -9.17 0.09 -0.79
C HIS A 36 -9.42 0.27 -2.28
N THR A 37 -9.56 -0.83 -2.98
CA THR A 37 -9.79 -0.82 -4.43
C THR A 37 -10.72 -1.95 -4.82
N ARG A 38 -11.37 -1.82 -5.98
CA ARG A 38 -12.34 -2.78 -6.46
C ARG A 38 -11.89 -3.39 -7.79
N VAL A 39 -12.07 -4.69 -7.94
CA VAL A 39 -11.84 -5.39 -9.20
C VAL A 39 -12.90 -4.97 -10.23
N LEU A 40 -12.45 -4.33 -11.29
CA LEU A 40 -13.30 -3.91 -12.41
C LEU A 40 -13.50 -5.05 -13.41
N TYR A 41 -12.42 -5.79 -13.67
CA TYR A 41 -12.43 -6.84 -14.68
C TYR A 41 -11.32 -7.87 -14.41
N ILE A 42 -11.61 -9.14 -14.74
CA ILE A 42 -10.62 -10.22 -14.82
C ILE A 42 -10.37 -10.51 -16.30
N LYS A 43 -9.14 -10.27 -16.75
CA LYS A 43 -8.73 -10.55 -18.13
C LYS A 43 -7.89 -11.82 -18.15
N GLN A 44 -8.39 -12.81 -18.88
CA GLN A 44 -7.63 -14.02 -19.16
C GLN A 44 -6.67 -13.74 -20.33
N GLY A 45 -5.38 -13.77 -20.06
CA GLY A 45 -4.33 -13.76 -21.09
C GLY A 45 -3.98 -15.18 -21.53
N VAL A 46 -2.99 -15.30 -22.43
CA VAL A 46 -2.51 -16.61 -22.92
C VAL A 46 -1.78 -17.38 -21.81
N THR A 47 -0.96 -16.70 -21.04
CA THR A 47 -0.11 -17.31 -20.00
C THR A 47 -0.40 -16.81 -18.58
N LYS A 48 -1.18 -15.73 -18.45
CA LYS A 48 -1.42 -15.04 -17.18
C LYS A 48 -2.85 -14.55 -17.08
N GLN A 49 -3.30 -14.36 -15.84
CA GLN A 49 -4.54 -13.65 -15.54
C GLN A 49 -4.22 -12.25 -15.01
N PHE A 50 -5.05 -11.29 -15.40
CA PHE A 50 -4.96 -9.92 -14.92
C PHE A 50 -6.20 -9.57 -14.11
N ALA A 51 -5.99 -9.10 -12.90
CA ALA A 51 -7.03 -8.43 -12.12
C ALA A 51 -6.88 -6.92 -12.30
N ILE A 52 -7.75 -6.31 -13.09
CA ILE A 52 -7.77 -4.87 -13.33
C ILE A 52 -8.61 -4.24 -12.23
N VAL A 53 -8.01 -3.35 -11.46
CA VAL A 53 -8.66 -2.66 -10.35
C VAL A 53 -8.92 -1.19 -10.67
N ASP A 54 -9.75 -0.52 -9.87
CA ASP A 54 -10.05 0.91 -10.06
C ASP A 54 -8.98 1.85 -9.49
N ALA A 55 -8.15 1.40 -8.58
CA ALA A 55 -6.95 2.12 -8.18
C ALA A 55 -5.83 1.96 -9.21
N GLY A 56 -4.94 2.95 -9.32
CA GLY A 56 -3.79 2.92 -10.21
C GLY A 56 -2.54 3.53 -9.59
N MET A 57 -1.48 3.61 -10.38
CA MET A 57 -0.24 4.28 -9.96
C MET A 57 -0.45 5.76 -9.59
N THR A 58 -1.54 6.36 -10.03
CA THR A 58 -1.97 7.70 -9.64
C THR A 58 -2.41 7.78 -8.18
N ASP A 59 -2.89 6.68 -7.61
CA ASP A 59 -3.37 6.59 -6.23
C ASP A 59 -2.30 6.06 -5.28
N LEU A 60 -1.42 5.17 -5.77
CA LEU A 60 -0.28 4.63 -5.04
C LEU A 60 0.91 4.44 -5.98
N LEU A 61 1.78 5.43 -6.03
CA LEU A 61 2.91 5.47 -6.97
C LEU A 61 4.05 4.50 -6.61
N ARG A 62 4.17 4.11 -5.36
CA ARG A 62 5.33 3.37 -4.84
C ARG A 62 5.67 2.07 -5.58
N PRO A 63 4.70 1.21 -5.97
CA PRO A 63 5.02 0.02 -6.77
C PRO A 63 5.67 0.37 -8.11
N ALA A 64 5.13 1.37 -8.82
CA ALA A 64 5.65 1.78 -10.13
C ALA A 64 7.00 2.49 -10.06
N LEU A 65 7.26 3.27 -8.99
CA LEU A 65 8.46 4.10 -8.85
C LEU A 65 9.64 3.36 -8.20
N TYR A 66 9.35 2.51 -7.21
CA TYR A 66 10.37 1.88 -6.35
C TYR A 66 10.31 0.36 -6.38
N GLU A 67 9.46 -0.24 -7.22
CA GLU A 67 9.18 -1.68 -7.19
C GLU A 67 8.74 -2.14 -5.78
N ALA A 68 8.09 -1.22 -5.02
CA ALA A 68 7.72 -1.47 -3.64
C ALA A 68 6.63 -2.54 -3.56
N GLU A 69 6.90 -3.59 -2.83
CA GLU A 69 5.94 -4.65 -2.60
C GLU A 69 4.99 -4.29 -1.45
N HIS A 70 3.71 -4.29 -1.76
CA HIS A 70 2.63 -4.17 -0.78
C HIS A 70 1.90 -5.51 -0.65
N VAL A 71 1.46 -5.83 0.57
CA VAL A 71 0.55 -6.96 0.79
C VAL A 71 -0.84 -6.54 0.29
N ILE A 72 -1.46 -7.38 -0.51
CA ILE A 72 -2.80 -7.18 -1.02
C ILE A 72 -3.67 -8.34 -0.53
N ILE A 73 -4.79 -8.02 0.08
CA ILE A 73 -5.74 -9.02 0.56
C ILE A 73 -7.11 -8.79 -0.05
N LYS A 74 -7.85 -9.86 -0.28
CA LYS A 74 -9.28 -9.82 -0.60
C LYS A 74 -10.05 -9.55 0.68
N LYS A 75 -10.98 -8.60 0.67
CA LYS A 75 -11.71 -8.18 1.86
C LYS A 75 -12.62 -9.27 2.41
N ASP A 76 -13.42 -9.86 1.55
CA ASP A 76 -14.42 -10.86 1.92
C ASP A 76 -14.01 -12.24 1.34
N VAL A 77 -13.29 -13.02 2.14
CA VAL A 77 -12.83 -14.36 1.77
C VAL A 77 -13.79 -15.40 2.34
N LEU A 78 -14.22 -16.34 1.50
CA LEU A 78 -15.04 -17.47 1.92
C LEU A 78 -14.17 -18.62 2.45
N PRO A 79 -14.64 -19.38 3.45
CA PRO A 79 -13.92 -20.55 3.91
C PRO A 79 -13.69 -21.56 2.78
N GLY A 80 -12.41 -21.97 2.59
CA GLY A 80 -12.05 -22.93 1.55
C GLY A 80 -11.89 -22.34 0.15
N GLU A 81 -11.92 -21.03 -0.01
CA GLU A 81 -11.71 -20.38 -1.31
C GLU A 81 -10.27 -20.64 -1.81
N GLU A 82 -10.15 -21.19 -3.01
CA GLU A 82 -8.87 -21.49 -3.63
C GLU A 82 -8.14 -20.22 -4.07
N LYS A 83 -6.81 -20.26 -4.02
CA LYS A 83 -5.97 -19.19 -4.53
C LYS A 83 -5.63 -19.39 -6.00
N GLU A 84 -5.56 -18.29 -6.70
CA GLU A 84 -5.10 -18.21 -8.08
C GLU A 84 -4.00 -17.14 -8.22
N GLN A 85 -3.33 -17.12 -9.35
CA GLN A 85 -2.25 -16.17 -9.62
C GLN A 85 -2.75 -15.07 -10.55
N TYR A 86 -2.47 -13.80 -10.17
CA TYR A 86 -2.86 -12.64 -10.95
C TYR A 86 -1.72 -11.63 -11.04
N ASP A 87 -1.62 -10.97 -12.19
CA ASP A 87 -1.02 -9.64 -12.23
C ASP A 87 -2.12 -8.64 -11.83
N ILE A 88 -1.94 -7.97 -10.68
CA ILE A 88 -2.89 -6.96 -10.19
C ILE A 88 -2.46 -5.61 -10.76
N VAL A 89 -3.30 -5.03 -11.61
CA VAL A 89 -2.97 -3.86 -12.43
C VAL A 89 -4.03 -2.78 -12.31
N GLY A 90 -3.60 -1.53 -12.45
CA GLY A 90 -4.49 -0.38 -12.49
C GLY A 90 -5.04 -0.08 -13.89
N PRO A 91 -5.85 0.99 -14.00
CA PRO A 91 -6.50 1.38 -15.25
C PRO A 91 -5.73 2.44 -16.04
N ILE A 92 -4.52 2.79 -15.62
CA ILE A 92 -3.71 3.83 -16.27
C ILE A 92 -3.09 3.28 -17.55
N CYS A 93 -3.00 4.12 -18.59
CA CYS A 93 -2.40 3.74 -19.88
C CYS A 93 -0.85 3.74 -19.79
N GLU A 94 -0.32 2.99 -18.83
CA GLU A 94 1.12 2.83 -18.59
C GLU A 94 1.45 1.37 -18.26
N SER A 95 2.52 0.85 -18.81
CA SER A 95 2.99 -0.52 -18.55
C SER A 95 3.51 -0.70 -17.11
N SER A 96 3.81 0.38 -16.43
CA SER A 96 4.24 0.43 -15.02
C SER A 96 3.06 0.46 -14.04
N ASP A 97 1.81 0.56 -14.50
CA ASP A 97 0.63 0.58 -13.63
C ASP A 97 0.29 -0.82 -13.11
N VAL A 98 1.22 -1.37 -12.34
CA VAL A 98 1.15 -2.72 -11.76
C VAL A 98 1.43 -2.64 -10.28
N PHE A 99 0.49 -3.15 -9.48
CA PHE A 99 0.65 -3.27 -8.02
C PHE A 99 1.45 -4.51 -7.65
N ARG A 100 1.14 -5.66 -8.25
CA ARG A 100 1.85 -6.93 -8.04
C ARG A 100 1.80 -7.78 -9.30
N ARG A 101 2.88 -8.53 -9.56
CA ARG A 101 2.97 -9.54 -10.62
C ARG A 101 2.95 -10.93 -10.01
N ASP A 102 2.34 -11.87 -10.71
CA ASP A 102 2.29 -13.29 -10.33
C ASP A 102 1.88 -13.48 -8.85
N TYR A 103 0.88 -12.68 -8.40
CA TYR A 103 0.48 -12.62 -7.00
C TYR A 103 -0.58 -13.67 -6.67
N SER A 104 -0.29 -14.53 -5.69
CA SER A 104 -1.21 -15.57 -5.22
C SER A 104 -2.19 -14.98 -4.22
N ILE A 105 -3.45 -14.94 -4.59
CA ILE A 105 -4.56 -14.44 -3.78
C ILE A 105 -5.81 -15.30 -4.05
N GLU A 106 -6.78 -15.29 -3.14
CA GLU A 106 -8.06 -15.97 -3.32
C GLU A 106 -8.71 -15.57 -4.64
N ARG A 107 -9.38 -16.54 -5.30
CA ARG A 107 -10.01 -16.33 -6.62
C ARG A 107 -10.77 -15.01 -6.68
N LEU A 108 -10.46 -14.22 -7.69
CA LEU A 108 -11.02 -12.89 -7.87
C LEU A 108 -12.12 -12.89 -8.94
N LYS A 109 -13.14 -12.06 -8.70
CA LYS A 109 -14.19 -11.75 -9.66
C LYS A 109 -14.47 -10.26 -9.70
N ARG A 110 -15.12 -9.80 -10.74
CA ARG A 110 -15.58 -8.42 -10.85
C ARG A 110 -16.44 -8.03 -9.63
N GLY A 111 -16.10 -6.89 -9.05
CA GLY A 111 -16.79 -6.33 -7.89
C GLY A 111 -16.11 -6.67 -6.55
N ASP A 112 -15.19 -7.63 -6.50
CA ASP A 112 -14.46 -7.94 -5.28
C ASP A 112 -13.64 -6.71 -4.80
N GLU A 113 -13.62 -6.49 -3.50
CA GLU A 113 -12.82 -5.44 -2.88
C GLU A 113 -11.47 -6.00 -2.42
N LEU A 114 -10.41 -5.29 -2.79
CA LEU A 114 -9.05 -5.56 -2.35
C LEU A 114 -8.56 -4.46 -1.42
N ILE A 115 -7.70 -4.83 -0.49
CA ILE A 115 -7.07 -3.92 0.46
C ILE A 115 -5.57 -4.01 0.27
N ILE A 116 -4.96 -2.92 -0.18
CA ILE A 116 -3.50 -2.78 -0.30
C ILE A 116 -3.00 -2.17 0.99
N GLN A 117 -2.18 -2.93 1.73
CA GLN A 117 -1.72 -2.56 3.07
C GLN A 117 -0.48 -1.66 3.04
N SER A 118 -0.18 -1.05 4.19
CA SER A 118 1.05 -0.27 4.44
C SER A 118 1.22 0.96 3.54
N VAL A 119 0.15 1.68 3.30
CA VAL A 119 0.11 2.91 2.46
C VAL A 119 0.08 4.21 3.28
N GLY A 120 0.17 4.14 4.61
CA GLY A 120 0.09 5.30 5.51
C GLY A 120 1.23 6.31 5.38
N ALA A 121 2.33 5.94 4.70
CA ALA A 121 3.40 6.85 4.36
C ALA A 121 3.72 6.80 2.88
N TYR A 122 3.91 7.97 2.26
CA TYR A 122 4.22 8.14 0.82
C TYR A 122 3.17 7.50 -0.10
N GLY A 123 1.94 7.32 0.37
CA GLY A 123 0.77 7.02 -0.45
C GLY A 123 0.14 8.34 -0.92
N GLN A 124 -0.74 8.91 -0.10
CA GLN A 124 -1.52 10.11 -0.45
C GLN A 124 -0.68 11.31 -0.92
N VAL A 125 0.48 11.55 -0.30
CA VAL A 125 1.32 12.71 -0.66
C VAL A 125 1.95 12.61 -2.05
N MET A 126 1.98 11.42 -2.64
CA MET A 126 2.49 11.16 -3.99
C MET A 126 1.39 10.94 -5.02
N VAL A 127 0.13 11.14 -4.66
CA VAL A 127 -1.02 11.04 -5.56
C VAL A 127 -0.92 12.08 -6.68
N SER A 128 -1.30 11.68 -7.89
CA SER A 128 -1.34 12.56 -9.06
C SER A 128 -2.70 12.51 -9.76
N GLU A 129 -2.96 13.49 -10.60
CA GLU A 129 -4.15 13.56 -11.45
C GLU A 129 -3.83 13.13 -12.90
N TYR A 130 -2.78 12.36 -13.07
CA TYR A 130 -2.41 11.82 -14.38
C TYR A 130 -3.58 11.06 -15.02
N ASN A 131 -3.71 11.12 -16.34
CA ASN A 131 -4.88 10.66 -17.09
C ASN A 131 -6.21 11.30 -16.63
N LEU A 132 -6.18 12.51 -16.06
CA LEU A 132 -7.35 13.26 -15.58
C LEU A 132 -8.16 12.48 -14.50
N ARG A 133 -7.48 11.65 -13.74
CA ARG A 133 -8.12 10.92 -12.64
C ARG A 133 -8.26 11.82 -11.42
N SER A 134 -9.39 11.69 -10.75
CA SER A 134 -9.61 12.36 -9.46
C SER A 134 -8.72 11.74 -8.39
N ARG A 135 -8.29 12.56 -7.45
CA ARG A 135 -7.57 12.07 -6.26
C ARG A 135 -8.46 11.17 -5.43
N PRO A 136 -7.91 10.10 -4.84
CA PRO A 136 -8.65 9.24 -3.96
C PRO A 136 -9.14 10.00 -2.73
N ARG A 137 -10.32 9.64 -2.23
CA ARG A 137 -10.83 10.20 -0.99
C ARG A 137 -10.14 9.56 0.19
N ALA A 138 -9.72 10.38 1.14
CA ALA A 138 -9.21 9.93 2.41
C ALA A 138 -10.32 9.82 3.44
N GLN A 139 -10.35 8.72 4.19
CA GLN A 139 -11.15 8.60 5.40
C GLN A 139 -10.22 8.32 6.57
N TYR A 140 -10.52 8.93 7.70
CA TYR A 140 -9.73 8.85 8.90
C TYR A 140 -10.55 8.21 10.00
N LYS A 141 -10.05 7.12 10.57
CA LYS A 141 -10.72 6.45 11.68
C LYS A 141 -10.05 6.88 12.98
N GLN A 142 -10.70 7.71 13.74
CA GLN A 142 -10.21 8.11 15.05
C GLN A 142 -10.39 6.93 16.03
N THR A 143 -9.27 6.34 16.44
CA THR A 143 -9.29 5.44 17.59
C THR A 143 -9.22 6.34 18.83
N VAL A 144 -10.29 6.39 19.60
CA VAL A 144 -10.33 7.13 20.87
C VAL A 144 -9.40 6.42 21.84
N SER A 145 -8.17 6.87 21.94
CA SER A 145 -7.30 6.65 23.08
C SER A 145 -6.93 8.02 23.63
N SER A 146 -6.87 8.13 24.93
CA SER A 146 -6.72 9.34 25.74
C SER A 146 -5.38 10.10 25.57
N PHE A 147 -4.85 10.17 24.39
CA PHE A 147 -3.73 11.03 24.02
C PHE A 147 -4.24 12.09 23.06
N ASP A 148 -4.43 13.31 23.58
CA ASP A 148 -4.68 14.50 22.80
C ASP A 148 -3.48 14.85 21.93
N PHE A 149 -3.40 14.24 20.75
CA PHE A 149 -2.59 14.76 19.66
C PHE A 149 -3.51 15.47 18.67
N PRO A 150 -3.39 16.80 18.52
CA PRO A 150 -4.35 17.61 17.75
C PRO A 150 -4.27 17.49 16.23
N TYR A 151 -3.50 16.60 15.67
CA TYR A 151 -3.33 16.50 14.23
C TYR A 151 -3.15 15.04 13.75
N TYR A 152 -4.25 14.32 13.55
CA TYR A 152 -4.26 13.12 12.71
C TYR A 152 -5.52 13.08 11.86
N GLU A 153 -5.36 13.39 10.61
CA GLU A 153 -6.37 13.23 9.57
C GLU A 153 -6.15 11.90 8.84
N GLN A 154 -7.21 11.12 8.63
CA GLN A 154 -7.19 9.71 8.20
C GLN A 154 -7.63 9.52 6.75
N LEU A 155 -7.14 8.46 6.11
CA LEU A 155 -7.33 8.17 4.70
C LEU A 155 -8.25 6.96 4.43
N ILE A 156 -9.40 7.15 3.84
CA ILE A 156 -10.16 6.10 3.11
C ILE A 156 -10.49 6.61 1.71
N VAL A 157 -10.28 5.73 0.73
CA VAL A 157 -10.62 5.95 -0.66
C VAL A 157 -11.91 5.20 -1.00
N ASN A 158 -12.86 5.87 -1.62
CA ASN A 158 -13.99 5.24 -2.29
C ASN A 158 -13.72 5.17 -3.79
#